data_f3c83c4654c5c625948f721b73d577de
#
_entry.id   f3c83c4654c5c625948f721b73d577de
#
_cell.length_a   1.000
_cell.length_b   1.000
_cell.length_c   1.000
_cell.angle_alpha   90.00
_cell.angle_beta   90.00
_cell.angle_gamma   90.00
#
_symmetry.space_group_name_H-M   'P 1'
#
loop_
_entity.id
_entity.type
_entity.pdbx_description
1 polymer ?
#
loop_
_entity_poly.entity_id
_entity_poly.type
_entity_poly.pdbx_seq_one_letter_code
_entity_poly.pdbx_strand_id
1 'polypeptide(L)'
;MNTFSLLVVIYCLGFVSAIPIGPAQIEIAKRSLNNHLRAAVMVVGGSLASDFMYGVIALFGVAPFFSNQKAVAIFELCGAVILWILAFLTLKEGTKPHLLEFTPSFLKSRRIAFITGFSLSVVNPMMIFWWLVGVQIVRHLDLVDTFTPALSLSFVLSGALGLATYLTSLAVALHWAKKFFSNKAIKKIYVVLGLVLILLSLYFLINSLRILFR
;
A
#
# COMPACT_ATOMS: atom_id res chain seq x y z
N MET A 1 2.53 7.90 30.46
CA MET A 1 3.59 7.31 29.61
C MET A 1 4.28 8.41 28.83
N ASN A 2 5.57 8.27 28.52
CA ASN A 2 6.31 9.32 27.82
C ASN A 2 5.86 9.37 26.35
N THR A 3 5.63 10.55 25.78
CA THR A 3 5.25 10.75 24.36
C THR A 3 6.15 9.98 23.39
N PHE A 4 7.42 9.84 23.73
CA PHE A 4 8.37 9.06 22.95
C PHE A 4 7.97 7.58 22.81
N SER A 5 7.61 6.93 23.94
CA SER A 5 7.20 5.51 23.90
C SER A 5 5.94 5.30 23.06
N LEU A 6 4.99 6.25 23.11
CA LEU A 6 3.81 6.26 22.27
C LEU A 6 4.20 6.30 20.78
N LEU A 7 5.07 7.22 20.38
CA LEU A 7 5.49 7.35 18.98
C LEU A 7 6.22 6.10 18.48
N VAL A 8 7.02 5.44 19.33
CA VAL A 8 7.66 4.17 18.99
C VAL A 8 6.63 3.06 18.74
N VAL A 9 5.61 2.95 19.59
CA VAL A 9 4.52 1.97 19.42
C VAL A 9 3.81 2.22 18.08
N ILE A 10 3.48 3.46 17.77
CA ILE A 10 2.78 3.83 16.54
C ILE A 10 3.65 3.56 15.31
N TYR A 11 4.94 3.86 15.38
CA TYR A 11 5.89 3.54 14.33
C TYR A 11 5.92 2.02 14.07
N CYS A 12 5.99 1.21 15.12
CA CYS A 12 5.95 -0.25 15.01
C CYS A 12 4.64 -0.75 14.41
N LEU A 13 3.50 -0.16 14.81
CA LEU A 13 2.19 -0.48 14.22
C LEU A 13 2.17 -0.15 12.73
N GLY A 14 2.67 1.03 12.32
CA GLY A 14 2.78 1.40 10.91
C GLY A 14 3.69 0.47 10.12
N PHE A 15 4.81 0.06 10.70
CA PHE A 15 5.72 -0.92 10.09
C PHE A 15 5.04 -2.28 9.89
N VAL A 16 4.38 -2.80 10.93
CA VAL A 16 3.71 -4.11 10.89
C VAL A 16 2.50 -4.11 9.97
N SER A 17 1.75 -2.99 9.90
CA SER A 17 0.59 -2.85 9.01
C SER A 17 0.95 -2.94 7.52
N ALA A 18 2.21 -2.69 7.18
CA ALA A 18 2.70 -2.78 5.81
C ALA A 18 3.17 -4.19 5.41
N ILE A 19 3.27 -5.15 6.35
CA ILE A 19 3.73 -6.51 6.07
C ILE A 19 2.78 -7.30 5.15
N PRO A 20 1.43 -7.23 5.32
CA PRO A 20 0.52 -7.89 4.41
C PRO A 20 0.72 -7.43 2.97
N ILE A 21 0.84 -8.39 2.05
CA ILE A 21 1.10 -8.10 0.64
C ILE A 21 -0.11 -7.44 0.02
N GLY A 22 0.08 -6.21 -0.44
CA GLY A 22 -0.93 -5.41 -1.14
C GLY A 22 -0.45 -4.93 -2.51
N PRO A 23 -1.31 -4.21 -3.25
CA PRO A 23 -1.01 -3.76 -4.61
C PRO A 23 0.24 -2.88 -4.71
N ALA A 24 0.47 -2.01 -3.73
CA ALA A 24 1.64 -1.14 -3.69
C ALA A 24 2.94 -1.94 -3.55
N GLN A 25 2.99 -2.96 -2.68
CA GLN A 25 4.16 -3.83 -2.52
C GLN A 25 4.47 -4.60 -3.80
N ILE A 26 3.45 -5.03 -4.54
CA ILE A 26 3.62 -5.72 -5.82
C ILE A 26 4.27 -4.79 -6.84
N GLU A 27 3.81 -3.54 -6.93
CA GLU A 27 4.39 -2.57 -7.85
C GLU A 27 5.82 -2.16 -7.44
N ILE A 28 6.10 -2.05 -6.14
CA ILE A 28 7.45 -1.85 -5.59
C ILE A 28 8.35 -3.02 -6.00
N ALA A 29 7.90 -4.26 -5.79
CA ALA A 29 8.65 -5.46 -6.14
C ALA A 29 8.97 -5.52 -7.63
N LYS A 30 7.98 -5.26 -8.47
CA LYS A 30 8.12 -5.22 -9.92
C LYS A 30 9.20 -4.22 -10.36
N ARG A 31 9.17 -3.00 -9.86
CA ARG A 31 10.17 -1.97 -10.20
C ARG A 31 11.55 -2.29 -9.65
N SER A 32 11.63 -2.79 -8.42
CA SER A 32 12.90 -3.14 -7.77
C SER A 32 13.62 -4.28 -8.48
N LEU A 33 12.89 -5.34 -8.84
CA LEU A 33 13.41 -6.48 -9.58
C LEU A 33 13.86 -6.11 -10.99
N ASN A 34 13.24 -5.11 -11.63
CA ASN A 34 13.62 -4.57 -12.93
C ASN A 34 14.70 -3.47 -12.87
N ASN A 35 15.44 -3.36 -11.80
CA ASN A 35 16.54 -2.40 -11.67
C ASN A 35 16.12 -0.92 -11.57
N HIS A 36 14.85 -0.66 -11.25
CA HIS A 36 14.32 0.71 -11.15
C HIS A 36 14.07 1.11 -9.69
N LEU A 37 15.09 0.96 -8.82
CA LEU A 37 14.98 1.27 -7.40
C LEU A 37 14.45 2.69 -7.14
N ARG A 38 14.94 3.70 -7.88
CA ARG A 38 14.47 5.09 -7.73
C ARG A 38 12.98 5.23 -8.03
N ALA A 39 12.46 4.50 -9.02
CA ALA A 39 11.03 4.48 -9.31
C ALA A 39 10.24 3.68 -8.26
N ALA A 40 10.80 2.59 -7.73
CA ALA A 40 10.19 1.86 -6.62
C ALA A 40 10.04 2.75 -5.37
N VAL A 41 11.08 3.53 -5.02
CA VAL A 41 11.03 4.50 -3.91
C VAL A 41 9.98 5.60 -4.18
N MET A 42 9.75 5.99 -5.43
CA MET A 42 8.67 6.94 -5.75
C MET A 42 7.28 6.33 -5.58
N VAL A 43 7.11 5.01 -5.80
CA VAL A 43 5.87 4.30 -5.43
C VAL A 43 5.67 4.37 -3.91
N VAL A 44 6.72 4.16 -3.11
CA VAL A 44 6.66 4.33 -1.64
C VAL A 44 6.22 5.74 -1.29
N GLY A 45 6.78 6.77 -1.92
CA GLY A 45 6.39 8.16 -1.69
C GLY A 45 4.93 8.43 -2.00
N GLY A 46 4.40 7.88 -3.09
CA GLY A 46 2.97 7.96 -3.42
C GLY A 46 2.09 7.26 -2.39
N SER A 47 2.47 6.04 -2.00
CA SER A 47 1.75 5.29 -0.95
C SER A 47 1.77 6.03 0.39
N LEU A 48 2.92 6.62 0.76
CA LEU A 48 3.06 7.42 1.97
C LEU A 48 2.14 8.64 1.97
N ALA A 49 2.03 9.34 0.84
CA ALA A 49 1.14 10.51 0.71
C ALA A 49 -0.34 10.11 0.91
N SER A 50 -0.75 8.98 0.35
CA SER A 50 -2.08 8.41 0.55
C SER A 50 -2.32 7.97 1.99
N ASP A 51 -1.34 7.29 2.59
CA ASP A 51 -1.42 6.81 3.97
C ASP A 51 -1.53 7.97 4.96
N PHE A 52 -0.72 9.01 4.77
CA PHE A 52 -0.81 10.25 5.53
C PHE A 52 -2.19 10.89 5.41
N MET A 53 -2.75 10.97 4.20
CA MET A 53 -4.09 11.48 3.97
C MET A 53 -5.14 10.69 4.76
N TYR A 54 -5.09 9.35 4.73
CA TYR A 54 -6.00 8.50 5.49
C TYR A 54 -5.82 8.64 7.02
N GLY A 55 -4.59 8.79 7.48
CA GLY A 55 -4.30 9.04 8.89
C GLY A 55 -4.92 10.35 9.38
N VAL A 56 -4.80 11.42 8.59
CA VAL A 56 -5.45 12.71 8.86
C VAL A 56 -6.97 12.55 8.88
N ILE A 57 -7.54 11.91 7.87
CA ILE A 57 -8.99 11.65 7.78
C ILE A 57 -9.48 10.88 9.02
N ALA A 58 -8.76 9.83 9.43
CA ALA A 58 -9.15 8.99 10.57
C ALA A 58 -9.14 9.76 11.90
N LEU A 59 -8.15 10.64 12.11
CA LEU A 59 -7.95 11.34 13.38
C LEU A 59 -8.72 12.66 13.47
N PHE A 60 -8.88 13.38 12.38
CA PHE A 60 -9.57 14.67 12.39
C PHE A 60 -11.08 14.60 12.03
N GLY A 61 -11.63 13.39 11.90
CA GLY A 61 -13.07 13.20 12.03
C GLY A 61 -13.88 13.32 10.75
N VAL A 62 -13.31 13.02 9.56
CA VAL A 62 -14.11 12.84 8.35
C VAL A 62 -14.72 11.42 8.28
N ALA A 63 -14.81 10.76 9.42
CA ALA A 63 -15.39 9.44 9.60
C ALA A 63 -16.82 9.23 9.03
N PRO A 64 -17.73 10.26 8.96
CA PRO A 64 -19.06 10.06 8.38
C PRO A 64 -19.06 9.60 6.93
N PHE A 65 -18.02 9.96 6.15
CA PHE A 65 -17.92 9.53 4.75
C PHE A 65 -17.70 8.00 4.63
N PHE A 66 -16.93 7.42 5.55
CA PHE A 66 -16.65 5.99 5.57
C PHE A 66 -17.71 5.15 6.31
N SER A 67 -18.62 5.79 7.03
CA SER A 67 -19.83 5.14 7.55
C SER A 67 -20.88 4.93 6.43
N ASN A 68 -20.73 5.60 5.29
CA ASN A 68 -21.58 5.40 4.13
C ASN A 68 -21.13 4.15 3.34
N GLN A 69 -21.81 3.04 3.55
CA GLN A 69 -21.51 1.75 2.92
C GLN A 69 -21.47 1.85 1.38
N LYS A 70 -22.36 2.67 0.76
CA LYS A 70 -22.34 2.85 -0.69
C LYS A 70 -21.09 3.55 -1.19
N ALA A 71 -20.58 4.54 -0.44
CA ALA A 71 -19.32 5.20 -0.78
C ALA A 71 -18.15 4.21 -0.72
N VAL A 72 -18.07 3.40 0.34
CA VAL A 72 -17.06 2.34 0.48
C VAL A 72 -17.16 1.34 -0.69
N ALA A 73 -18.37 0.89 -1.05
CA ALA A 73 -18.58 -0.04 -2.16
C ALA A 73 -18.09 0.54 -3.51
N ILE A 74 -18.37 1.83 -3.79
CA ILE A 74 -17.87 2.48 -5.00
C ILE A 74 -16.33 2.54 -5.00
N PHE A 75 -15.71 2.85 -3.86
CA PHE A 75 -14.25 2.83 -3.73
C PHE A 75 -13.66 1.45 -3.99
N GLU A 76 -14.26 0.39 -3.43
CA GLU A 76 -13.85 -0.99 -3.67
C GLU A 76 -14.02 -1.40 -5.13
N LEU A 77 -15.09 -0.96 -5.80
CA LEU A 77 -15.31 -1.22 -7.22
C LEU A 77 -14.23 -0.57 -8.09
N CYS A 78 -13.91 0.70 -7.84
CA CYS A 78 -12.80 1.39 -8.51
C CYS A 78 -11.46 0.68 -8.26
N GLY A 79 -11.22 0.27 -7.02
CA GLY A 79 -10.04 -0.51 -6.63
C GLY A 79 -9.95 -1.83 -7.39
N ALA A 80 -11.06 -2.58 -7.49
CA ALA A 80 -11.14 -3.83 -8.23
C ALA A 80 -10.73 -3.66 -9.70
N VAL A 81 -11.24 -2.62 -10.37
CA VAL A 81 -10.89 -2.33 -11.78
C VAL A 81 -9.40 -2.03 -11.94
N ILE A 82 -8.84 -1.18 -11.08
CA ILE A 82 -7.40 -0.84 -11.11
C ILE A 82 -6.54 -2.09 -10.87
N LEU A 83 -6.89 -2.90 -9.89
CA LEU A 83 -6.18 -4.15 -9.58
C LEU A 83 -6.24 -5.14 -10.73
N TRP A 84 -7.38 -5.24 -11.41
CA TRP A 84 -7.55 -6.09 -12.59
C TRP A 84 -6.62 -5.67 -13.72
N ILE A 85 -6.56 -4.37 -14.04
CA ILE A 85 -5.66 -3.83 -15.05
C ILE A 85 -4.20 -4.13 -14.68
N LEU A 86 -3.81 -3.92 -13.43
CA LEU A 86 -2.44 -4.18 -12.97
C LEU A 86 -2.10 -5.67 -12.99
N ALA A 87 -3.04 -6.54 -12.62
CA ALA A 87 -2.88 -7.98 -12.71
C ALA A 87 -2.59 -8.42 -14.15
N PHE A 88 -3.41 -7.93 -15.09
CA PHE A 88 -3.21 -8.21 -16.52
C PHE A 88 -1.85 -7.74 -17.03
N LEU A 89 -1.45 -6.50 -16.69
CA LEU A 89 -0.15 -5.96 -17.08
C LEU A 89 1.01 -6.77 -16.45
N THR A 90 0.87 -7.17 -15.18
CA THR A 90 1.88 -7.96 -14.46
C THR A 90 2.05 -9.35 -15.08
N LEU A 91 0.94 -10.04 -15.37
CA LEU A 91 0.98 -11.35 -16.03
C LEU A 91 1.57 -11.26 -17.46
N LYS A 92 1.16 -10.25 -18.24
CA LYS A 92 1.69 -10.00 -19.57
C LYS A 92 3.21 -9.77 -19.56
N GLU A 93 3.74 -9.08 -18.55
CA GLU A 93 5.20 -8.93 -18.40
C GLU A 93 5.88 -10.25 -18.04
N GLY A 94 5.28 -11.07 -17.17
CA GLY A 94 5.80 -12.39 -16.83
C GLY A 94 5.91 -13.37 -17.99
N THR A 95 5.19 -13.15 -19.11
CA THR A 95 5.26 -13.99 -20.31
C THR A 95 6.38 -13.61 -21.27
N LYS A 96 7.00 -12.43 -21.14
CA LYS A 96 8.06 -11.97 -22.06
C LYS A 96 9.36 -12.76 -21.87
N PRO A 97 10.05 -13.15 -22.96
CA PRO A 97 11.26 -13.98 -22.90
C PRO A 97 12.49 -13.28 -22.29
N HIS A 98 12.54 -11.94 -22.31
CA HIS A 98 13.69 -11.14 -21.83
C HIS A 98 13.28 -10.16 -20.74
N LEU A 99 13.04 -10.70 -19.54
CA LEU A 99 12.56 -9.92 -18.38
C LEU A 99 13.54 -8.84 -17.88
N LEU A 100 14.83 -8.98 -18.16
CA LEU A 100 15.86 -8.07 -17.66
C LEU A 100 16.29 -6.99 -18.67
N GLU A 101 16.00 -7.16 -19.98
CA GLU A 101 16.48 -6.25 -21.02
C GLU A 101 15.41 -5.27 -21.55
N PHE A 102 14.13 -5.61 -21.46
CA PHE A 102 13.04 -4.78 -21.98
C PHE A 102 12.15 -4.25 -20.88
N THR A 103 12.56 -3.15 -20.28
CA THR A 103 11.70 -2.42 -19.33
C THR A 103 10.90 -1.35 -20.07
N PRO A 104 9.56 -1.42 -20.06
CA PRO A 104 8.72 -0.37 -20.59
C PRO A 104 9.11 0.99 -19.98
N SER A 105 9.16 2.03 -20.81
CA SER A 105 9.60 3.37 -20.38
C SER A 105 8.80 3.92 -19.20
N PHE A 106 7.52 3.53 -19.05
CA PHE A 106 6.67 3.94 -17.93
C PHE A 106 7.16 3.41 -16.57
N LEU A 107 7.85 2.26 -16.52
CA LEU A 107 8.41 1.74 -15.26
C LEU A 107 9.58 2.59 -14.75
N LYS A 108 10.28 3.29 -15.64
CA LYS A 108 11.38 4.21 -15.32
C LYS A 108 10.87 5.56 -14.81
N SER A 109 9.68 5.97 -15.22
CA SER A 109 9.13 7.28 -14.90
C SER A 109 8.83 7.41 -13.41
N ARG A 110 9.50 8.37 -12.76
CA ARG A 110 9.30 8.69 -11.34
C ARG A 110 7.91 9.27 -11.07
N ARG A 111 7.40 10.12 -11.97
CA ARG A 111 6.07 10.74 -11.84
C ARG A 111 4.98 9.69 -11.91
N ILE A 112 5.05 8.81 -12.92
CA ILE A 112 4.10 7.68 -13.05
C ILE A 112 4.21 6.77 -11.84
N ALA A 113 5.42 6.50 -11.33
CA ALA A 113 5.61 5.69 -10.15
C ALA A 113 4.93 6.26 -8.90
N PHE A 114 5.09 7.57 -8.65
CA PHE A 114 4.42 8.25 -7.54
C PHE A 114 2.90 8.18 -7.67
N ILE A 115 2.36 8.55 -8.85
CA ILE A 115 0.92 8.51 -9.12
C ILE A 115 0.39 7.08 -8.95
N THR A 116 1.11 6.07 -9.45
CA THR A 116 0.73 4.66 -9.28
C THR A 116 0.66 4.28 -7.80
N GLY A 117 1.70 4.59 -7.02
CA GLY A 117 1.71 4.30 -5.58
C GLY A 117 0.57 5.00 -4.84
N PHE A 118 0.35 6.28 -5.12
CA PHE A 118 -0.75 7.05 -4.56
C PHE A 118 -2.11 6.43 -4.90
N SER A 119 -2.37 6.18 -6.19
CA SER A 119 -3.65 5.64 -6.65
C SER A 119 -3.93 4.25 -6.08
N LEU A 120 -2.92 3.36 -6.04
CA LEU A 120 -3.07 2.02 -5.49
C LEU A 120 -3.39 2.02 -4.00
N SER A 121 -2.84 2.98 -3.27
CA SER A 121 -3.09 3.12 -1.84
C SER A 121 -4.40 3.85 -1.56
N VAL A 122 -4.74 4.88 -2.34
CA VAL A 122 -6.01 5.63 -2.20
C VAL A 122 -7.23 4.75 -2.46
N VAL A 123 -7.19 3.88 -3.46
CA VAL A 123 -8.34 3.00 -3.76
C VAL A 123 -8.45 1.80 -2.82
N ASN A 124 -7.52 1.66 -1.88
CA ASN A 124 -7.54 0.60 -0.88
C ASN A 124 -8.23 1.06 0.41
N PRO A 125 -9.53 0.75 0.61
CA PRO A 125 -10.26 1.21 1.78
C PRO A 125 -9.74 0.63 3.09
N MET A 126 -8.96 -0.48 3.03
CA MET A 126 -8.36 -1.07 4.22
C MET A 126 -7.36 -0.14 4.90
N MET A 127 -6.80 0.85 4.19
CA MET A 127 -5.85 1.81 4.77
C MET A 127 -6.47 2.61 5.92
N ILE A 128 -7.72 3.07 5.76
CA ILE A 128 -8.40 3.80 6.84
C ILE A 128 -8.70 2.90 8.05
N PHE A 129 -9.06 1.63 7.80
CA PHE A 129 -9.32 0.68 8.90
C PHE A 129 -8.08 0.45 9.75
N TRP A 130 -6.89 0.38 9.15
CA TRP A 130 -5.63 0.28 9.88
C TRP A 130 -5.39 1.48 10.80
N TRP A 131 -5.69 2.70 10.34
CA TRP A 131 -5.60 3.89 11.14
C TRP A 131 -6.60 3.89 12.30
N LEU A 132 -7.85 3.49 12.04
CA LEU A 132 -8.88 3.38 13.07
C LEU A 132 -8.53 2.31 14.11
N VAL A 133 -8.02 1.16 13.68
CA VAL A 133 -7.52 0.09 14.57
C VAL A 133 -6.34 0.61 15.41
N GLY A 134 -5.39 1.30 14.79
CA GLY A 134 -4.25 1.91 15.49
C GLY A 134 -4.69 2.88 16.59
N VAL A 135 -5.67 3.75 16.31
CA VAL A 135 -6.27 4.65 17.30
C VAL A 135 -6.92 3.87 18.45
N GLN A 136 -7.66 2.80 18.15
CA GLN A 136 -8.32 1.97 19.16
C GLN A 136 -7.30 1.22 20.03
N ILE A 137 -6.24 0.66 19.45
CA ILE A 137 -5.17 -0.01 20.20
C ILE A 137 -4.55 0.97 21.21
N VAL A 138 -4.21 2.18 20.76
CA VAL A 138 -3.57 3.19 21.62
C VAL A 138 -4.49 3.65 22.73
N ARG A 139 -5.80 3.78 22.49
CA ARG A 139 -6.80 4.08 23.53
C ARG A 139 -6.98 2.92 24.50
N HIS A 140 -7.06 1.69 23.99
CA HIS A 140 -7.28 0.50 24.82
C HIS A 140 -6.10 0.17 25.74
N LEU A 141 -4.91 0.60 25.35
CA LEU A 141 -3.69 0.48 26.15
C LEU A 141 -3.50 1.67 27.12
N ASP A 142 -4.49 2.56 27.24
CA ASP A 142 -4.44 3.78 28.07
C ASP A 142 -3.19 4.63 27.81
N LEU A 143 -2.75 4.67 26.53
CA LEU A 143 -1.56 5.39 26.12
C LEU A 143 -1.83 6.88 25.86
N VAL A 144 -3.10 7.22 25.58
CA VAL A 144 -3.55 8.58 25.28
C VAL A 144 -4.96 8.79 25.81
N ASP A 145 -5.13 9.77 26.71
CA ASP A 145 -6.43 10.18 27.24
C ASP A 145 -7.21 11.01 26.19
N THR A 146 -6.53 11.96 25.56
CA THR A 146 -7.13 12.86 24.56
C THR A 146 -6.17 13.13 23.41
N PHE A 147 -6.69 13.09 22.18
CA PHE A 147 -5.94 13.46 20.99
C PHE A 147 -5.95 14.97 20.79
N THR A 148 -4.86 15.64 21.14
CA THR A 148 -4.64 17.04 20.73
C THR A 148 -4.24 17.08 19.25
N PRO A 149 -4.45 18.20 18.52
CA PRO A 149 -4.04 18.32 17.11
C PRO A 149 -2.55 18.02 16.87
N ALA A 150 -1.68 18.47 17.77
CA ALA A 150 -0.25 18.21 17.68
C ALA A 150 0.08 16.71 17.87
N LEU A 151 -0.57 16.05 18.83
CA LEU A 151 -0.40 14.63 19.07
C LEU A 151 -0.93 13.80 17.90
N SER A 152 -2.10 14.18 17.35
CA SER A 152 -2.69 13.54 16.17
C SER A 152 -1.76 13.62 14.96
N LEU A 153 -1.16 14.78 14.71
CA LEU A 153 -0.20 14.94 13.62
C LEU A 153 1.06 14.09 13.85
N SER A 154 1.59 14.09 15.07
CA SER A 154 2.76 13.26 15.44
C SER A 154 2.46 11.78 15.30
N PHE A 155 1.24 11.36 15.65
CA PHE A 155 0.72 10.01 15.49
C PHE A 155 0.76 9.61 14.01
N VAL A 156 0.14 10.42 13.12
CA VAL A 156 0.10 10.14 11.67
C VAL A 156 1.50 10.08 11.09
N LEU A 157 2.36 11.04 11.43
CA LEU A 157 3.74 11.08 10.94
C LEU A 157 4.53 9.82 11.37
N SER A 158 4.40 9.42 12.63
CA SER A 158 5.14 8.26 13.15
C SER A 158 4.69 6.96 12.49
N GLY A 159 3.37 6.73 12.35
CA GLY A 159 2.84 5.55 11.67
C GLY A 159 3.21 5.50 10.19
N ALA A 160 3.08 6.62 9.51
CA ALA A 160 3.45 6.76 8.10
C ALA A 160 4.97 6.52 7.87
N LEU A 161 5.82 6.97 8.79
CA LEU A 161 7.26 6.67 8.77
C LEU A 161 7.54 5.19 8.96
N GLY A 162 6.83 4.50 9.84
CA GLY A 162 6.92 3.06 10.02
C GLY A 162 6.62 2.31 8.72
N LEU A 163 5.49 2.62 8.10
CA LEU A 163 5.08 2.08 6.78
C LEU A 163 6.15 2.37 5.70
N ALA A 164 6.61 3.63 5.61
CA ALA A 164 7.62 4.03 4.62
C ALA A 164 8.94 3.28 4.81
N THR A 165 9.35 3.05 6.05
CA THR A 165 10.56 2.29 6.38
C THR A 165 10.45 0.84 5.91
N TYR A 166 9.33 0.18 6.18
CA TYR A 166 9.09 -1.18 5.69
C TYR A 166 9.12 -1.24 4.15
N LEU A 167 8.35 -0.41 3.48
CA LEU A 167 8.25 -0.42 2.01
C LEU A 167 9.58 -0.07 1.33
N THR A 168 10.34 0.86 1.90
CA THR A 168 11.68 1.21 1.39
C THR A 168 12.66 0.07 1.60
N SER A 169 12.64 -0.56 2.78
CA SER A 169 13.47 -1.75 3.07
C SER A 169 13.13 -2.89 2.11
N LEU A 170 11.85 -3.12 1.83
CA LEU A 170 11.40 -4.10 0.84
C LEU A 170 11.95 -3.77 -0.55
N ALA A 171 11.84 -2.50 -0.99
CA ALA A 171 12.34 -2.06 -2.29
C ALA A 171 13.86 -2.31 -2.42
N VAL A 172 14.63 -1.94 -1.41
CA VAL A 172 16.09 -2.13 -1.38
C VAL A 172 16.44 -3.61 -1.34
N ALA A 173 15.82 -4.39 -0.45
CA ALA A 173 16.08 -5.82 -0.33
C ALA A 173 15.81 -6.55 -1.65
N LEU A 174 14.70 -6.29 -2.32
CA LEU A 174 14.39 -6.91 -3.61
C LEU A 174 15.33 -6.45 -4.73
N HIS A 175 15.74 -5.19 -4.71
CA HIS A 175 16.72 -4.69 -5.67
C HIS A 175 18.08 -5.40 -5.55
N TRP A 176 18.53 -5.66 -4.33
CA TRP A 176 19.78 -6.38 -4.08
C TRP A 176 19.64 -7.88 -4.30
N ALA A 177 18.52 -8.44 -3.89
CA ALA A 177 18.25 -9.87 -4.00
C ALA A 177 18.08 -10.34 -5.46
N LYS A 178 17.73 -9.45 -6.40
CA LYS A 178 17.50 -9.81 -7.81
C LYS A 178 18.68 -10.55 -8.46
N LYS A 179 19.92 -10.25 -8.05
CA LYS A 179 21.12 -10.92 -8.57
C LYS A 179 21.18 -12.41 -8.26
N PHE A 180 20.42 -12.86 -7.26
CA PHE A 180 20.30 -14.25 -6.87
C PHE A 180 19.14 -14.97 -7.55
N PHE A 181 18.27 -14.24 -8.26
CA PHE A 181 17.14 -14.82 -8.96
C PHE A 181 17.47 -15.13 -10.40
N SER A 182 17.21 -16.35 -10.84
CA SER A 182 17.24 -16.72 -12.24
C SER A 182 16.05 -16.10 -12.99
N ASN A 183 16.15 -15.95 -14.32
CA ASN A 183 15.05 -15.48 -15.16
C ASN A 183 13.77 -16.32 -14.97
N LYS A 184 13.92 -17.64 -14.73
CA LYS A 184 12.79 -18.54 -14.41
C LYS A 184 12.13 -18.19 -13.06
N ALA A 185 12.94 -17.87 -12.04
CA ALA A 185 12.43 -17.46 -10.73
C ALA A 185 11.70 -16.12 -10.80
N ILE A 186 12.26 -15.14 -11.52
CA ILE A 186 11.61 -13.83 -11.73
C ILE A 186 10.27 -14.01 -12.46
N LYS A 187 10.20 -14.83 -13.51
CA LYS A 187 8.95 -15.14 -14.19
C LYS A 187 7.91 -15.73 -13.24
N LYS A 188 8.33 -16.67 -12.39
CA LYS A 188 7.45 -17.28 -11.38
C LYS A 188 6.91 -16.23 -10.39
N ILE A 189 7.76 -15.30 -9.94
CA ILE A 189 7.37 -14.18 -9.08
C ILE A 189 6.30 -13.33 -9.75
N TYR A 190 6.47 -12.93 -11.03
CA TYR A 190 5.47 -12.16 -11.76
C TYR A 190 4.12 -12.87 -11.87
N VAL A 191 4.13 -14.17 -12.15
CA VAL A 191 2.89 -14.97 -12.20
C VAL A 191 2.21 -15.00 -10.84
N VAL A 192 2.95 -15.29 -9.76
CA VAL A 192 2.40 -15.30 -8.40
C VAL A 192 1.83 -13.93 -8.02
N LEU A 193 2.59 -12.84 -8.27
CA LEU A 193 2.14 -11.48 -8.00
C LEU A 193 0.86 -11.12 -8.80
N GLY A 194 0.82 -11.50 -10.08
CA GLY A 194 -0.36 -11.30 -10.93
C GLY A 194 -1.58 -12.06 -10.42
N LEU A 195 -1.41 -13.30 -9.97
CA LEU A 195 -2.50 -14.09 -9.38
C LEU A 195 -3.00 -13.48 -8.06
N VAL A 196 -2.09 -13.00 -7.20
CA VAL A 196 -2.48 -12.30 -5.96
C VAL A 196 -3.30 -11.05 -6.28
N LEU A 197 -2.91 -10.27 -7.31
CA LEU A 197 -3.69 -9.10 -7.74
C LEU A 197 -5.07 -9.48 -8.26
N ILE A 198 -5.22 -10.60 -8.98
CA ILE A 198 -6.53 -11.11 -9.42
C ILE A 198 -7.39 -11.46 -8.21
N LEU A 199 -6.85 -12.19 -7.24
CA LEU A 199 -7.59 -12.59 -6.05
C LEU A 199 -8.06 -11.37 -5.24
N LEU A 200 -7.20 -10.36 -5.08
CA LEU A 200 -7.56 -9.10 -4.42
C LEU A 200 -8.63 -8.33 -5.21
N SER A 201 -8.52 -8.27 -6.53
CA SER A 201 -9.52 -7.64 -7.40
C SER A 201 -10.88 -8.33 -7.26
N LEU A 202 -10.92 -9.66 -7.31
CA LEU A 202 -12.15 -10.43 -7.13
C LEU A 202 -12.76 -10.24 -5.73
N TYR A 203 -11.93 -10.20 -4.70
CA TYR A 203 -12.39 -9.92 -3.33
C TYR A 203 -13.07 -8.55 -3.24
N PHE A 204 -12.46 -7.48 -3.74
CA PHE A 204 -13.05 -6.15 -3.74
C PHE A 204 -14.31 -6.07 -4.61
N LEU A 205 -14.31 -6.72 -5.77
CA LEU A 205 -15.47 -6.77 -6.65
C LEU A 205 -16.67 -7.46 -5.95
N ILE A 206 -16.47 -8.64 -5.39
CA ILE A 206 -17.53 -9.39 -4.71
C ILE A 206 -18.06 -8.60 -3.52
N ASN A 207 -17.19 -8.01 -2.71
CA ASN A 207 -17.59 -7.23 -1.54
C ASN A 207 -18.38 -5.98 -1.95
N SER A 208 -17.90 -5.24 -2.93
CA SER A 208 -18.60 -4.08 -3.50
C SER A 208 -20.00 -4.45 -4.02
N LEU A 209 -20.11 -5.51 -4.82
CA LEU A 209 -21.41 -5.96 -5.36
C LEU A 209 -22.36 -6.39 -4.24
N ARG A 210 -21.89 -7.08 -3.21
CA ARG A 210 -22.73 -7.46 -2.06
C ARG A 210 -23.31 -6.23 -1.33
N ILE A 211 -22.57 -5.14 -1.25
CA ILE A 211 -23.03 -3.92 -0.59
C ILE A 211 -23.99 -3.14 -1.49
N LEU A 212 -23.72 -3.07 -2.80
CA LEU A 212 -24.53 -2.29 -3.75
C LEU A 212 -25.90 -2.92 -4.04
N PHE A 213 -26.00 -4.26 -3.97
CA PHE A 213 -27.23 -5.01 -4.26
C PHE A 213 -27.96 -5.52 -3.01
N ARG A 214 -27.56 -5.08 -1.84
CA ARG A 214 -28.25 -5.33 -0.56
C ARG A 214 -29.15 -4.15 -0.19
#